data_b1a0084523d6bf0e63c08d52096e1f64
#
_entry.id   b1a0084523d6bf0e63c08d52096e1f64
#
_cell.length_a   1.000
_cell.length_b   1.000
_cell.length_c   1.000
_cell.angle_alpha   90.00
_cell.angle_beta   90.00
_cell.angle_gamma   90.00
#
_symmetry.space_group_name_H-M   'P 1'
#
loop_
_entity.id
_entity.type
_entity.pdbx_description
1 polymer ?
#
loop_
_entity_poly.entity_id
_entity_poly.type
_entity_poly.pdbx_seq_one_letter_code
_entity_poly.pdbx_strand_id
1 'polypeptide(L)'
;MILSRNPEICAAELDGEVCLFNPESAEYLNLNATGSWIWNLLEAPLDLDRLVQALQEHFSVDPDTCRLETQRFVDEALEKGMLAATQTA
;
A
#
# COMPACT_ATOMS: atom_id res chain seq x y z
N MET A 1 -5.53 7.53 10.69
CA MET A 1 -5.50 6.09 10.37
C MET A 1 -4.07 5.67 10.09
N ILE A 2 -3.58 4.73 10.85
CA ILE A 2 -2.24 4.19 10.69
C ILE A 2 -2.32 2.91 9.87
N LEU A 3 -1.54 2.84 8.80
CA LEU A 3 -1.48 1.68 7.92
C LEU A 3 -0.24 0.86 8.22
N SER A 4 -0.37 -0.45 8.19
CA SER A 4 0.76 -1.36 8.35
C SER A 4 0.55 -2.59 7.48
N ARG A 5 1.66 -3.25 7.15
CA ARG A 5 1.59 -4.51 6.41
C ARG A 5 1.04 -5.61 7.31
N ASN A 6 0.22 -6.50 6.72
CA ASN A 6 -0.10 -7.74 7.39
C ASN A 6 1.15 -8.63 7.34
N PRO A 7 1.72 -9.06 8.48
CA PRO A 7 2.97 -9.82 8.50
C PRO A 7 2.87 -11.21 7.88
N GLU A 8 1.64 -11.71 7.68
CA GLU A 8 1.43 -13.02 7.06
C GLU A 8 1.51 -12.99 5.54
N ILE A 9 1.58 -11.80 4.93
CA ILE A 9 1.60 -11.65 3.48
C ILE A 9 2.96 -12.02 2.92
N CYS A 10 2.95 -12.85 1.88
CA CYS A 10 4.15 -13.17 1.12
C CYS A 10 4.30 -12.16 0.00
N ALA A 11 5.48 -11.56 -0.11
CA ALA A 11 5.76 -10.58 -1.15
C ALA A 11 6.92 -11.07 -2.01
N ALA A 12 6.76 -10.96 -3.31
CA ALA A 12 7.81 -11.29 -4.28
C ALA A 12 7.96 -10.11 -5.23
N GLU A 13 9.20 -9.73 -5.53
CA GLU A 13 9.48 -8.66 -6.47
C GLU A 13 9.97 -9.26 -7.78
N LEU A 14 9.37 -8.79 -8.89
CA LEU A 14 9.75 -9.22 -10.22
C LEU A 14 9.75 -7.99 -11.12
N ASP A 15 10.91 -7.70 -11.70
CA ASP A 15 11.09 -6.57 -12.61
C ASP A 15 10.64 -5.22 -12.01
N GLY A 16 10.89 -5.04 -10.71
CA GLY A 16 10.55 -3.80 -10.02
C GLY A 16 9.12 -3.69 -9.56
N GLU A 17 8.30 -4.70 -9.85
CA GLU A 17 6.92 -4.75 -9.39
C GLU A 17 6.74 -5.82 -8.33
N VAL A 18 5.90 -5.53 -7.32
CA VAL A 18 5.68 -6.43 -6.21
C VAL A 18 4.39 -7.22 -6.43
N CYS A 19 4.47 -8.52 -6.21
CA CYS A 19 3.30 -9.38 -6.19
C CYS A 19 3.07 -9.84 -4.75
N LEU A 20 1.88 -9.62 -4.23
CA LEU A 20 1.50 -10.00 -2.88
C LEU A 20 0.61 -11.25 -2.92
N PHE A 21 0.79 -12.12 -1.94
CA PHE A 21 -0.03 -13.31 -1.78
C PHE A 21 -0.46 -13.43 -0.33
N ASN A 22 -1.78 -13.59 -0.12
CA ASN A 22 -2.34 -13.84 1.20
C ASN A 22 -2.63 -15.34 1.32
N PRO A 23 -1.82 -16.09 2.09
CA PRO A 23 -2.03 -17.55 2.20
C PRO A 23 -3.31 -17.93 2.92
N GLU A 24 -3.87 -17.05 3.75
CA GLU A 24 -5.10 -17.33 4.46
C GLU A 24 -6.31 -17.31 3.54
N SER A 25 -6.38 -16.34 2.63
CA SER A 25 -7.49 -16.20 1.69
C SER A 25 -7.19 -16.75 0.30
N ALA A 26 -5.92 -17.09 0.03
CA ALA A 26 -5.41 -17.51 -1.28
C ALA A 26 -5.57 -16.44 -2.34
N GLU A 27 -5.59 -15.17 -1.94
CA GLU A 27 -5.72 -14.05 -2.86
C GLU A 27 -4.35 -13.47 -3.24
N TYR A 28 -4.27 -13.03 -4.49
CA TYR A 28 -3.07 -12.36 -5.02
C TYR A 28 -3.39 -10.90 -5.30
N LEU A 29 -2.38 -10.06 -5.23
CA LEU A 29 -2.48 -8.66 -5.64
C LEU A 29 -1.17 -8.26 -6.31
N ASN A 30 -1.23 -7.98 -7.61
CA ASN A 30 -0.08 -7.50 -8.36
C ASN A 30 -0.05 -5.98 -8.26
N LEU A 31 1.05 -5.44 -7.79
CA LEU A 31 1.20 -4.00 -7.61
C LEU A 31 1.94 -3.40 -8.81
N ASN A 32 1.40 -2.29 -9.33
CA ASN A 32 2.13 -1.51 -10.33
C ASN A 32 3.26 -0.74 -9.66
N ALA A 33 3.98 0.09 -10.40
CA ALA A 33 5.11 0.84 -9.86
C ALA A 33 4.74 1.68 -8.65
N THR A 34 3.60 2.37 -8.71
CA THR A 34 3.11 3.20 -7.60
C THR A 34 2.76 2.36 -6.38
N GLY A 35 1.99 1.29 -6.59
CA GLY A 35 1.61 0.39 -5.50
C GLY A 35 2.82 -0.30 -4.87
N SER A 36 3.79 -0.69 -5.68
CA SER A 36 5.02 -1.30 -5.19
C SER A 36 5.81 -0.32 -4.33
N TRP A 37 5.86 0.94 -4.74
CA TRP A 37 6.54 1.98 -3.96
C TRP A 37 5.84 2.20 -2.62
N ILE A 38 4.50 2.23 -2.61
CA ILE A 38 3.72 2.35 -1.38
C ILE A 38 4.01 1.16 -0.44
N TRP A 39 3.99 -0.05 -0.99
CA TRP A 39 4.26 -1.25 -0.19
C TRP A 39 5.64 -1.19 0.47
N ASN A 40 6.65 -0.78 -0.29
CA ASN A 40 8.00 -0.67 0.24
C ASN A 40 8.11 0.42 1.30
N LEU A 41 7.39 1.53 1.12
CA LEU A 41 7.37 2.61 2.11
C LEU A 41 6.73 2.17 3.43
N LEU A 42 5.78 1.24 3.36
CA LEU A 42 5.09 0.69 4.53
C LEU A 42 5.90 -0.40 5.25
N GLU A 43 7.19 -0.47 5.02
CA GLU A 43 8.08 -1.31 5.83
C GLU A 43 7.92 -0.97 7.32
N ALA A 44 7.65 0.29 7.63
CA ALA A 44 7.23 0.74 8.95
C ALA A 44 5.80 1.30 8.87
N PRO A 45 5.00 1.21 9.92
CA PRO A 45 3.65 1.78 9.90
C PRO A 45 3.66 3.28 9.61
N LEU A 46 2.70 3.74 8.81
CA LEU A 46 2.57 5.15 8.44
C LEU A 46 1.12 5.58 8.45
N ASP A 47 0.91 6.85 8.82
CA ASP A 47 -0.39 7.49 8.69
C ASP A 47 -0.71 7.70 7.20
N LEU A 48 -1.99 7.60 6.83
CA LEU A 48 -2.42 7.76 5.45
C LEU A 48 -2.02 9.12 4.87
N ASP A 49 -2.15 10.20 5.65
CA ASP A 49 -1.80 11.53 5.16
C ASP A 49 -0.30 11.65 4.88
N ARG A 50 0.52 11.03 5.71
CA ARG A 50 1.97 10.97 5.51
C ARG A 50 2.31 10.20 4.24
N LEU A 51 1.60 9.10 4.00
CA LEU A 51 1.79 8.29 2.80
C LEU A 51 1.48 9.09 1.53
N VAL A 52 0.34 9.80 1.53
CA VAL A 52 -0.05 10.65 0.40
C VAL A 52 0.98 11.75 0.16
N GLN A 53 1.46 12.39 1.23
CA GLN A 53 2.48 13.43 1.13
C GLN A 53 3.77 12.90 0.50
N ALA A 54 4.22 11.73 0.94
CA ALA A 54 5.43 11.12 0.41
C ALA A 54 5.30 10.80 -1.08
N LEU A 55 4.12 10.32 -1.49
CA LEU A 55 3.84 10.04 -2.89
C LEU A 55 3.88 11.29 -3.76
N GLN A 56 3.29 12.39 -3.27
CA GLN A 56 3.30 13.66 -3.99
C GLN A 56 4.72 14.16 -4.21
N GLU A 57 5.58 14.02 -3.21
CA GLU A 57 6.96 14.44 -3.29
C GLU A 57 7.77 13.57 -4.26
N HIS A 58 7.49 12.27 -4.30
CA HIS A 58 8.25 11.33 -5.12
C HIS A 58 7.82 11.34 -6.59
N PHE A 59 6.51 11.41 -6.86
CA PHE A 59 5.98 11.27 -8.21
C PHE A 59 5.56 12.59 -8.86
N SER A 60 5.58 13.71 -8.17
CA SER A 60 5.19 15.02 -8.70
C SER A 60 3.83 15.00 -9.40
N VAL A 61 2.85 14.33 -8.79
CA VAL A 61 1.51 14.23 -9.35
C VAL A 61 0.56 15.23 -8.71
N ASP A 62 -0.57 15.48 -9.37
CA ASP A 62 -1.64 16.31 -8.84
C ASP A 62 -2.11 15.80 -7.48
N PRO A 63 -2.22 16.67 -6.45
CA PRO A 63 -2.60 16.23 -5.10
C PRO A 63 -3.92 15.46 -5.03
N ASP A 64 -4.94 15.89 -5.75
CA ASP A 64 -6.24 15.22 -5.72
C ASP A 64 -6.17 13.84 -6.36
N THR A 65 -5.47 13.73 -7.49
CA THR A 65 -5.27 12.46 -8.18
C THR A 65 -4.43 11.51 -7.33
N CYS A 66 -3.40 12.02 -6.70
CA CYS A 66 -2.53 11.24 -5.82
C CYS A 66 -3.33 10.64 -4.66
N ARG A 67 -4.15 11.45 -4.00
CA ARG A 67 -4.97 11.01 -2.88
C ARG A 67 -5.99 9.96 -3.33
N LEU A 68 -6.62 10.16 -4.47
CA LEU A 68 -7.61 9.23 -5.00
C LEU A 68 -6.99 7.87 -5.31
N GLU A 69 -5.86 7.87 -6.01
CA GLU A 69 -5.18 6.61 -6.36
C GLU A 69 -4.63 5.89 -5.13
N THR A 70 -4.09 6.65 -4.17
CA THR A 70 -3.61 6.07 -2.92
C THR A 70 -4.75 5.43 -2.15
N GLN A 71 -5.89 6.12 -2.07
CA GLN A 71 -7.06 5.61 -1.36
C GLN A 71 -7.59 4.33 -2.01
N ARG A 72 -7.62 4.27 -3.34
CA ARG A 72 -8.04 3.07 -4.08
C ARG A 72 -7.14 1.89 -3.77
N PHE A 73 -5.83 2.11 -3.79
CA PHE A 73 -4.89 1.06 -3.46
C PHE A 73 -5.07 0.58 -2.02
N VAL A 74 -5.19 1.51 -1.09
CA VAL A 74 -5.36 1.19 0.34
C VAL A 74 -6.65 0.41 0.55
N ASP A 75 -7.76 0.85 -0.06
CA ASP A 75 -9.05 0.17 0.08
C ASP A 75 -9.00 -1.26 -0.44
N GLU A 76 -8.40 -1.48 -1.60
CA GLU A 76 -8.24 -2.81 -2.16
C GLU A 76 -7.34 -3.68 -1.28
N ALA A 77 -6.23 -3.13 -0.84
CA ALA A 77 -5.29 -3.87 0.00
C ALA A 77 -5.89 -4.24 1.35
N LEU A 78 -6.68 -3.34 1.94
CA LEU A 78 -7.39 -3.64 3.19
C LEU A 78 -8.44 -4.73 2.97
N GLU A 79 -9.19 -4.65 1.89
CA GLU A 79 -10.22 -5.64 1.56
C GLU A 79 -9.63 -7.04 1.39
N LYS A 80 -8.45 -7.12 0.78
CA LYS A 80 -7.77 -8.40 0.55
C LYS A 80 -6.90 -8.85 1.72
N GLY A 81 -6.90 -8.09 2.80
CA GLY A 81 -6.12 -8.44 4.00
C GLY A 81 -4.62 -8.26 3.85
N MET A 82 -4.18 -7.50 2.85
CA MET A 82 -2.76 -7.22 2.62
C MET A 82 -2.21 -6.17 3.58
N LEU A 83 -3.06 -5.22 3.96
CA LEU A 83 -2.73 -4.18 4.93
C LEU A 83 -3.69 -4.25 6.11
N ALA A 84 -3.28 -3.66 7.22
CA ALA A 84 -4.13 -3.44 8.39
C ALA A 84 -4.17 -1.94 8.68
N ALA A 85 -5.32 -1.49 9.19
CA ALA A 85 -5.50 -0.11 9.57
C ALA A 85 -5.87 -0.01 11.04
N THR A 86 -5.20 0.90 11.76
CA THR A 86 -5.54 1.18 13.15
C THR A 86 -5.82 2.66 13.31
N GLN A 87 -6.78 2.99 14.16
CA GLN A 87 -7.09 4.37 14.49
C GLN A 87 -6.09 4.86 15.51
N THR A 88 -5.62 6.10 15.33
CA THR A 88 -4.86 6.75 16.38
C THR A 88 -5.84 7.19 17.47
N ALA A 89 -5.47 6.90 18.67
CA ALA A 89 -6.29 7.33 19.82
C ALA A 89 -6.23 8.85 19.99
#